data_6aa482587a8de671c0530c0c78178fa8
#
_entry.id   6aa482587a8de671c0530c0c78178fa8
#
_cell.length_a   1.000
_cell.length_b   1.000
_cell.length_c   1.000
_cell.angle_alpha   90.00
_cell.angle_beta   90.00
_cell.angle_gamma   90.00
#
_symmetry.space_group_name_H-M   'P 1'
#
loop_
_entity.id
_entity.type
_entity.pdbx_description
1 polymer ?
#
loop_
_entity_poly.entity_id
_entity_poly.type
_entity_poly.pdbx_seq_one_letter_code
_entity_poly.pdbx_strand_id
1 'polypeptide(L)'
;HFIEYTDELLDIFFTEEWQQYSNLNHHYSSLPHEQDFFALHYLKKQQLLPLNAVIINGFCQDIHAGSFIEPVKNFDLQKFIFYKHDIHIDVSSYENSWNGYQEWLVKNRLSKFIINSVRVYEYFGLDFYLPFWNKDWIDFWYSLDMKERYHQQFYKTHLFDGIFKQYQIDFKKPSHNVTDRFYTLKKIAKSILPKKITEQIQIQHHHNKQNDVNNSLYLYENIFNKLVQKPTVKDYKINNIHAVFFLEIFSKNNS
;
A
#
# COMPACT_ATOMS: atom_id res chain seq x y z
N HIS A 1 -11.24 19.17 -2.23
CA HIS A 1 -11.51 19.17 -0.78
C HIS A 1 -10.37 18.45 -0.06
N PHE A 2 -9.91 19.02 1.05
CA PHE A 2 -9.04 18.34 1.98
C PHE A 2 -9.91 17.69 3.07
N ILE A 3 -9.74 16.39 3.31
CA ILE A 3 -10.49 15.64 4.33
C ILE A 3 -9.49 15.17 5.36
N GLU A 4 -9.64 15.66 6.59
CA GLU A 4 -8.87 15.19 7.73
C GLU A 4 -9.59 14.02 8.39
N TYR A 5 -8.87 12.95 8.67
CA TYR A 5 -9.43 11.78 9.35
C TYR A 5 -9.41 12.04 10.86
N THR A 6 -10.50 12.64 11.32
CA THR A 6 -10.75 12.90 12.76
C THR A 6 -11.33 11.68 13.43
N ASP A 7 -11.35 11.69 14.77
CA ASP A 7 -11.94 10.61 15.58
C ASP A 7 -13.43 10.42 15.24
N GLU A 8 -14.17 11.50 15.00
CA GLU A 8 -15.59 11.45 14.60
C GLU A 8 -15.79 10.76 13.24
N LEU A 9 -14.89 11.00 12.28
CA LEU A 9 -14.95 10.33 11.00
C LEU A 9 -14.63 8.83 11.14
N LEU A 10 -13.75 8.47 12.05
CA LEU A 10 -13.34 7.10 12.30
C LEU A 10 -14.40 6.31 13.11
N ASP A 11 -15.33 6.97 13.80
CA ASP A 11 -16.44 6.32 14.49
C ASP A 11 -17.38 5.53 13.56
N ILE A 12 -17.31 5.78 12.26
CA ILE A 12 -18.05 5.01 11.25
C ILE A 12 -17.69 3.51 11.27
N PHE A 13 -16.51 3.12 11.73
CA PHE A 13 -16.11 1.73 11.93
C PHE A 13 -17.05 0.94 12.84
N PHE A 14 -17.84 1.63 13.66
CA PHE A 14 -18.78 1.00 14.58
C PHE A 14 -20.22 1.01 14.07
N THR A 15 -20.43 1.40 12.81
CA THR A 15 -21.75 1.49 12.18
C THR A 15 -22.09 0.24 11.36
N GLU A 16 -23.38 0.01 11.15
CA GLU A 16 -23.86 -1.04 10.24
C GLU A 16 -23.40 -0.80 8.79
N GLU A 17 -23.29 0.45 8.37
CA GLU A 17 -22.82 0.80 7.03
C GLU A 17 -21.40 0.30 6.78
N TRP A 18 -20.51 0.48 7.74
CA TRP A 18 -19.16 -0.06 7.64
C TRP A 18 -19.14 -1.60 7.66
N GLN A 19 -19.99 -2.23 8.47
CA GLN A 19 -20.10 -3.69 8.51
C GLN A 19 -20.58 -4.26 7.16
N GLN A 20 -21.57 -3.61 6.52
CA GLN A 20 -22.04 -4.00 5.19
C GLN A 20 -20.92 -3.90 4.15
N TYR A 21 -20.19 -2.78 4.14
CA TYR A 21 -19.03 -2.61 3.27
C TYR A 21 -17.94 -3.65 3.55
N SER A 22 -17.61 -3.87 4.80
CA SER A 22 -16.61 -4.85 5.22
C SER A 22 -16.99 -6.26 4.77
N ASN A 23 -18.24 -6.67 4.93
CA ASN A 23 -18.73 -7.97 4.47
C ASN A 23 -18.65 -8.12 2.94
N LEU A 24 -18.91 -7.07 2.18
CA LEU A 24 -18.74 -7.06 0.74
C LEU A 24 -17.29 -7.32 0.32
N ASN A 25 -16.33 -6.86 1.11
CA ASN A 25 -14.91 -6.93 0.84
C ASN A 25 -14.19 -8.18 1.41
N HIS A 26 -14.89 -9.00 2.17
CA HIS A 26 -14.32 -10.21 2.76
C HIS A 26 -14.19 -11.34 1.75
N HIS A 27 -13.11 -11.32 0.94
CA HIS A 27 -12.82 -12.43 0.03
C HIS A 27 -11.57 -13.22 0.40
N TYR A 28 -10.87 -12.91 1.47
CA TYR A 28 -9.58 -13.50 1.86
C TYR A 28 -8.45 -13.38 0.83
N SER A 29 -8.69 -12.69 -0.27
CA SER A 29 -7.67 -12.54 -1.31
C SER A 29 -6.70 -11.40 -1.05
N SER A 30 -7.17 -10.38 -0.33
CA SER A 30 -6.42 -9.19 0.07
C SER A 30 -7.11 -8.53 1.26
N LEU A 31 -6.39 -7.70 2.02
CA LEU A 31 -7.01 -6.85 3.03
C LEU A 31 -7.95 -5.85 2.36
N PRO A 32 -9.10 -5.53 2.97
CA PRO A 32 -9.97 -4.46 2.50
C PRO A 32 -9.23 -3.13 2.43
N HIS A 33 -9.60 -2.30 1.47
CA HIS A 33 -9.08 -0.95 1.34
C HIS A 33 -10.04 0.02 2.02
N GLU A 34 -9.65 0.50 3.20
CA GLU A 34 -10.55 1.28 4.05
C GLU A 34 -10.33 2.78 3.94
N GLN A 35 -9.14 3.21 3.51
CA GLN A 35 -8.80 4.63 3.49
C GLN A 35 -9.80 5.46 2.69
N ASP A 36 -10.20 4.99 1.51
CA ASP A 36 -11.14 5.71 0.65
C ASP A 36 -12.57 5.66 1.19
N PHE A 37 -12.91 4.64 1.99
CA PHE A 37 -14.25 4.49 2.56
C PHE A 37 -14.65 5.70 3.40
N PHE A 38 -13.78 6.15 4.29
CA PHE A 38 -14.05 7.30 5.15
C PHE A 38 -14.24 8.58 4.36
N ALA A 39 -13.37 8.80 3.37
CA ALA A 39 -13.45 9.98 2.53
C ALA A 39 -14.74 9.99 1.71
N LEU A 40 -15.11 8.88 1.09
CA LEU A 40 -16.30 8.77 0.27
C LEU A 40 -17.58 8.85 1.10
N HIS A 41 -17.61 8.22 2.28
CA HIS A 41 -18.72 8.37 3.21
C HIS A 41 -18.93 9.84 3.59
N TYR A 42 -17.85 10.53 3.97
CA TYR A 42 -17.90 11.96 4.31
C TYR A 42 -18.42 12.80 3.14
N LEU A 43 -17.83 12.63 1.95
CA LEU A 43 -18.21 13.39 0.77
C LEU A 43 -19.68 13.15 0.38
N LYS A 44 -20.15 11.91 0.48
CA LYS A 44 -21.55 11.56 0.21
C LYS A 44 -22.49 12.18 1.24
N LYS A 45 -22.16 12.08 2.52
CA LYS A 45 -22.94 12.67 3.63
C LYS A 45 -23.05 14.20 3.51
N GLN A 46 -21.99 14.85 3.05
CA GLN A 46 -21.94 16.30 2.81
C GLN A 46 -22.52 16.71 1.44
N GLN A 47 -23.05 15.76 0.65
CA GLN A 47 -23.57 16.00 -0.70
C GLN A 47 -22.53 16.68 -1.64
N LEU A 48 -21.26 16.38 -1.45
CA LEU A 48 -20.16 16.93 -2.24
C LEU A 48 -19.78 16.06 -3.44
N LEU A 49 -20.32 14.83 -3.52
CA LEU A 49 -20.13 13.93 -4.66
C LEU A 49 -21.26 14.11 -5.67
N PRO A 50 -20.95 14.46 -6.94
CA PRO A 50 -21.94 14.39 -8.02
C PRO A 50 -22.49 12.97 -8.20
N LEU A 51 -23.75 12.83 -8.62
CA LEU A 51 -24.39 11.53 -8.84
C LEU A 51 -23.67 10.66 -9.89
N ASN A 52 -22.97 11.29 -10.84
CA ASN A 52 -22.25 10.63 -11.92
C ASN A 52 -20.73 10.82 -11.77
N ALA A 53 -20.23 10.93 -10.54
CA ALA A 53 -18.82 11.06 -10.29
C ALA A 53 -18.07 9.79 -10.72
N VAL A 54 -16.92 9.98 -11.39
CA VAL A 54 -15.98 8.93 -11.74
C VAL A 54 -14.74 9.11 -10.89
N ILE A 55 -14.36 8.09 -10.14
CA ILE A 55 -13.15 8.11 -9.33
C ILE A 55 -11.95 7.71 -10.19
N ILE A 56 -10.96 8.58 -10.28
CA ILE A 56 -9.70 8.29 -10.98
C ILE A 56 -8.64 7.96 -9.94
N ASN A 57 -8.20 6.71 -9.94
CA ASN A 57 -7.24 6.22 -8.95
C ASN A 57 -5.84 6.02 -9.55
N GLY A 58 -4.81 6.36 -8.75
CA GLY A 58 -3.40 6.30 -9.13
C GLY A 58 -2.71 4.95 -8.86
N PHE A 59 -3.44 3.84 -8.72
CA PHE A 59 -2.86 2.55 -8.35
C PHE A 59 -1.78 2.06 -9.32
N CYS A 60 -0.65 1.62 -8.74
CA CYS A 60 0.41 0.85 -9.39
C CYS A 60 1.26 1.59 -10.43
N GLN A 61 1.15 2.89 -10.57
CA GLN A 61 2.05 3.68 -11.41
C GLN A 61 3.54 3.42 -11.09
N ASP A 62 3.88 3.43 -9.83
CA ASP A 62 5.22 3.24 -9.32
C ASP A 62 5.79 1.86 -9.68
N ILE A 63 4.96 0.83 -9.69
CA ILE A 63 5.35 -0.55 -9.99
C ILE A 63 5.69 -0.70 -11.46
N HIS A 64 4.83 -0.21 -12.36
CA HIS A 64 5.10 -0.24 -13.80
C HIS A 64 6.34 0.57 -14.15
N ALA A 65 6.53 1.71 -13.49
CA ALA A 65 7.72 2.54 -13.65
C ALA A 65 9.01 1.92 -13.07
N GLY A 66 8.92 0.83 -12.30
CA GLY A 66 10.08 0.08 -11.82
C GLY A 66 10.57 0.46 -10.42
N SER A 67 9.66 0.80 -9.48
CA SER A 67 10.03 1.15 -8.09
C SER A 67 10.81 0.06 -7.35
N PHE A 68 10.62 -1.21 -7.75
CA PHE A 68 11.27 -2.37 -7.13
C PHE A 68 12.43 -2.93 -7.96
N ILE A 69 12.69 -2.36 -9.14
CA ILE A 69 13.71 -2.88 -10.05
C ILE A 69 15.03 -2.18 -9.74
N GLU A 70 16.06 -2.99 -9.49
CA GLU A 70 17.39 -2.53 -9.18
C GLU A 70 18.45 -3.40 -9.87
N PRO A 71 19.68 -2.87 -10.11
CA PRO A 71 20.74 -3.68 -10.69
C PRO A 71 21.18 -4.76 -9.69
N VAL A 72 21.00 -6.02 -10.08
CA VAL A 72 21.40 -7.20 -9.30
C VAL A 72 22.28 -8.11 -10.16
N LYS A 73 23.44 -8.53 -9.64
CA LYS A 73 24.37 -9.39 -10.40
C LYS A 73 23.83 -10.82 -10.60
N ASN A 74 23.24 -11.38 -9.57
CA ASN A 74 22.67 -12.74 -9.56
C ASN A 74 21.26 -12.66 -9.01
N PHE A 75 20.28 -12.50 -9.89
CA PHE A 75 18.88 -12.45 -9.47
C PHE A 75 18.37 -13.86 -9.17
N ASP A 76 17.73 -14.01 -8.03
CA ASP A 76 17.07 -15.24 -7.62
C ASP A 76 15.65 -14.90 -7.19
N LEU A 77 14.70 -15.22 -8.05
CA LEU A 77 13.30 -14.87 -7.89
C LEU A 77 12.71 -15.41 -6.58
N GLN A 78 12.98 -16.66 -6.26
CA GLN A 78 12.44 -17.30 -5.05
C GLN A 78 12.96 -16.63 -3.77
N LYS A 79 14.28 -16.37 -3.72
CA LYS A 79 14.89 -15.65 -2.59
C LYS A 79 14.39 -14.22 -2.49
N PHE A 80 14.23 -13.55 -3.63
CA PHE A 80 13.74 -12.18 -3.66
C PHE A 80 12.30 -12.09 -3.14
N ILE A 81 11.41 -12.97 -3.58
CA ILE A 81 10.03 -13.04 -3.10
C ILE A 81 9.99 -13.36 -1.60
N PHE A 82 10.77 -14.35 -1.16
CA PHE A 82 10.88 -14.65 0.27
C PHE A 82 11.34 -13.45 1.09
N TYR A 83 12.43 -12.81 0.67
CA TYR A 83 12.97 -11.64 1.37
C TYR A 83 11.98 -10.47 1.41
N LYS A 84 11.30 -10.19 0.29
CA LYS A 84 10.41 -9.04 0.17
C LYS A 84 9.06 -9.26 0.84
N HIS A 85 8.53 -10.47 0.80
CA HIS A 85 7.15 -10.79 1.19
C HIS A 85 7.01 -11.78 2.34
N ASP A 86 8.12 -12.35 2.81
CA ASP A 86 8.18 -13.36 3.89
C ASP A 86 7.28 -14.60 3.61
N ILE A 87 7.24 -15.02 2.34
CA ILE A 87 6.48 -16.20 1.90
C ILE A 87 7.35 -17.18 1.13
N HIS A 88 7.13 -18.48 1.35
CA HIS A 88 7.70 -19.55 0.57
C HIS A 88 6.66 -20.07 -0.42
N ILE A 89 6.96 -19.91 -1.71
CA ILE A 89 6.09 -20.37 -2.79
C ILE A 89 6.92 -21.01 -3.88
N ASP A 90 6.29 -21.88 -4.67
CA ASP A 90 6.88 -22.35 -5.91
C ASP A 90 6.81 -21.27 -6.99
N VAL A 91 7.95 -20.93 -7.54
CA VAL A 91 8.11 -19.93 -8.61
C VAL A 91 8.58 -20.54 -9.93
N SER A 92 8.58 -21.86 -10.06
CA SER A 92 9.08 -22.58 -11.23
C SER A 92 8.38 -22.23 -12.54
N SER A 93 7.14 -21.73 -12.46
CA SER A 93 6.36 -21.26 -13.60
C SER A 93 6.70 -19.86 -14.08
N TYR A 94 7.59 -19.15 -13.39
CA TYR A 94 8.00 -17.79 -13.73
C TYR A 94 9.46 -17.74 -14.17
N GLU A 95 9.77 -16.83 -15.07
CA GLU A 95 11.17 -16.58 -15.45
C GLU A 95 11.97 -16.09 -14.24
N ASN A 96 13.20 -16.60 -14.06
CA ASN A 96 14.09 -16.13 -13.00
C ASN A 96 14.72 -14.76 -13.33
N SER A 97 13.87 -13.74 -13.41
CA SER A 97 14.22 -12.38 -13.81
C SER A 97 13.31 -11.35 -13.14
N TRP A 98 13.59 -10.06 -13.35
CA TRP A 98 12.70 -8.98 -12.95
C TRP A 98 11.34 -9.04 -13.66
N ASN A 99 11.30 -9.50 -14.92
CA ASN A 99 10.04 -9.71 -15.62
C ASN A 99 9.19 -10.78 -14.95
N GLY A 100 9.81 -11.91 -14.60
CA GLY A 100 9.13 -12.98 -13.84
C GLY A 100 8.63 -12.50 -12.46
N TYR A 101 9.41 -11.65 -11.77
CA TYR A 101 8.93 -11.05 -10.53
C TYR A 101 7.73 -10.12 -10.76
N GLN A 102 7.75 -9.29 -11.78
CA GLN A 102 6.63 -8.40 -12.10
C GLN A 102 5.38 -9.19 -12.49
N GLU A 103 5.53 -10.23 -13.29
CA GLU A 103 4.44 -11.12 -13.66
C GLU A 103 3.83 -11.79 -12.42
N TRP A 104 4.68 -12.34 -11.54
CA TRP A 104 4.24 -12.90 -10.28
C TRP A 104 3.51 -11.88 -9.41
N LEU A 105 4.06 -10.68 -9.29
CA LEU A 105 3.49 -9.60 -8.49
C LEU A 105 2.10 -9.20 -8.99
N VAL A 106 1.94 -9.03 -10.31
CA VAL A 106 0.64 -8.70 -10.92
C VAL A 106 -0.37 -9.81 -10.65
N LYS A 107 -0.03 -11.07 -10.95
CA LYS A 107 -0.96 -12.21 -10.83
C LYS A 107 -1.36 -12.51 -9.39
N ASN A 108 -0.43 -12.39 -8.45
CA ASN A 108 -0.64 -12.92 -7.10
C ASN A 108 -0.94 -11.86 -6.05
N ARG A 109 -0.63 -10.60 -6.32
CA ARG A 109 -0.83 -9.52 -5.34
C ARG A 109 -1.60 -8.33 -5.87
N LEU A 110 -1.13 -7.71 -6.96
CA LEU A 110 -1.66 -6.42 -7.40
C LEU A 110 -3.10 -6.53 -7.89
N SER A 111 -3.40 -7.54 -8.70
CA SER A 111 -4.77 -7.77 -9.19
C SER A 111 -5.74 -7.95 -8.02
N LYS A 112 -5.35 -8.73 -7.00
CA LYS A 112 -6.17 -8.97 -5.81
C LYS A 112 -6.36 -7.69 -4.99
N PHE A 113 -5.28 -6.97 -4.75
CA PHE A 113 -5.30 -5.70 -4.04
C PHE A 113 -6.18 -4.67 -4.76
N ILE A 114 -6.05 -4.53 -6.09
CA ILE A 114 -6.82 -3.55 -6.87
C ILE A 114 -8.29 -3.90 -6.89
N ILE A 115 -8.63 -5.18 -7.15
CA ILE A 115 -10.03 -5.63 -7.13
C ILE A 115 -10.67 -5.30 -5.79
N ASN A 116 -9.99 -5.56 -4.68
CA ASN A 116 -10.51 -5.21 -3.36
C ASN A 116 -10.58 -3.69 -3.14
N SER A 117 -9.61 -2.95 -3.64
CA SER A 117 -9.55 -1.50 -3.43
C SER A 117 -10.64 -0.73 -4.18
N VAL A 118 -11.05 -1.20 -5.38
CA VAL A 118 -12.11 -0.52 -6.16
C VAL A 118 -13.53 -0.83 -5.67
N ARG A 119 -13.71 -1.87 -4.85
CA ARG A 119 -15.02 -2.22 -4.30
C ARG A 119 -15.65 -1.14 -3.44
N VAL A 120 -14.85 -0.28 -2.86
CA VAL A 120 -15.37 0.88 -2.13
C VAL A 120 -16.15 1.82 -3.06
N TYR A 121 -15.71 1.97 -4.29
CA TYR A 121 -16.42 2.79 -5.28
C TYR A 121 -17.72 2.14 -5.69
N GLU A 122 -17.70 0.84 -5.97
CA GLU A 122 -18.92 0.03 -6.28
C GLU A 122 -19.92 0.10 -5.12
N TYR A 123 -19.46 -0.02 -3.87
CA TYR A 123 -20.33 0.09 -2.69
C TYR A 123 -21.06 1.44 -2.62
N PHE A 124 -20.38 2.52 -2.96
CA PHE A 124 -20.99 3.85 -2.99
C PHE A 124 -21.77 4.17 -4.29
N GLY A 125 -21.83 3.22 -5.23
CA GLY A 125 -22.50 3.39 -6.53
C GLY A 125 -21.77 4.35 -7.46
N LEU A 126 -20.44 4.41 -7.38
CA LEU A 126 -19.59 5.29 -8.16
C LEU A 126 -18.87 4.50 -9.26
N ASP A 127 -18.73 5.10 -10.42
CA ASP A 127 -17.83 4.61 -11.45
C ASP A 127 -16.37 4.90 -11.09
N PHE A 128 -15.46 4.10 -11.64
CA PHE A 128 -14.04 4.33 -11.45
C PHE A 128 -13.23 4.07 -12.72
N TYR A 129 -12.06 4.70 -12.79
CA TYR A 129 -11.10 4.52 -13.87
C TYR A 129 -9.69 4.36 -13.32
N LEU A 130 -8.96 3.37 -13.84
CA LEU A 130 -7.58 3.03 -13.47
C LEU A 130 -6.65 3.33 -14.64
N PRO A 131 -6.17 4.57 -14.81
CA PRO A 131 -5.40 4.99 -15.98
C PRO A 131 -4.10 4.19 -16.16
N PHE A 132 -3.47 3.81 -15.05
CA PHE A 132 -2.21 3.05 -15.06
C PHE A 132 -2.38 1.55 -15.31
N TRP A 133 -3.63 1.08 -15.43
CA TRP A 133 -3.98 -0.27 -15.87
C TRP A 133 -4.49 -0.33 -17.30
N ASN A 134 -4.39 0.78 -18.02
CA ASN A 134 -4.62 0.78 -19.45
C ASN A 134 -3.52 -0.03 -20.16
N LYS A 135 -3.92 -0.84 -21.15
CA LYS A 135 -3.01 -1.71 -21.88
C LYS A 135 -1.86 -0.94 -22.54
N ASP A 136 -2.15 0.18 -23.19
CA ASP A 136 -1.14 0.98 -23.90
C ASP A 136 -0.10 1.55 -22.91
N TRP A 137 -0.56 1.93 -21.70
CA TRP A 137 0.31 2.39 -20.64
C TRP A 137 1.24 1.29 -20.14
N ILE A 138 0.71 0.10 -19.92
CA ILE A 138 1.48 -1.07 -19.49
C ILE A 138 2.48 -1.47 -20.57
N ASP A 139 2.04 -1.58 -21.83
CA ASP A 139 2.89 -1.94 -22.97
C ASP A 139 4.04 -0.94 -23.14
N PHE A 140 3.78 0.36 -22.97
CA PHE A 140 4.84 1.37 -23.00
C PHE A 140 5.92 1.08 -21.96
N TRP A 141 5.56 0.88 -20.69
CA TRP A 141 6.55 0.62 -19.65
C TRP A 141 7.33 -0.67 -19.85
N TYR A 142 6.67 -1.70 -20.35
CA TYR A 142 7.32 -3.00 -20.60
C TYR A 142 8.13 -3.03 -21.89
N SER A 143 7.96 -2.07 -22.79
CA SER A 143 8.81 -1.89 -23.99
C SER A 143 10.15 -1.24 -23.68
N LEU A 144 10.28 -0.55 -22.55
CA LEU A 144 11.54 0.10 -22.15
C LEU A 144 12.59 -0.93 -21.72
N ASP A 145 13.86 -0.62 -21.98
CA ASP A 145 14.97 -1.41 -21.40
C ASP A 145 14.85 -1.42 -19.88
N MET A 146 15.07 -2.59 -19.29
CA MET A 146 15.00 -2.78 -17.84
C MET A 146 15.89 -1.78 -17.09
N LYS A 147 17.04 -1.40 -17.66
CA LYS A 147 17.96 -0.44 -17.04
C LYS A 147 17.36 0.96 -16.88
N GLU A 148 16.54 1.38 -17.82
CA GLU A 148 15.85 2.68 -17.76
C GLU A 148 14.80 2.72 -16.66
N ARG A 149 14.29 1.56 -16.29
CA ARG A 149 13.29 1.40 -15.25
C ARG A 149 13.90 1.25 -13.84
N TYR A 150 15.21 1.05 -13.70
CA TYR A 150 15.87 0.95 -12.41
C TYR A 150 15.54 2.15 -11.52
N HIS A 151 15.02 1.87 -10.31
CA HIS A 151 14.64 2.90 -9.32
C HIS A 151 13.72 3.99 -9.88
N GLN A 152 12.95 3.68 -10.92
CA GLN A 152 12.09 4.62 -11.65
C GLN A 152 12.88 5.74 -12.37
N GLN A 153 14.09 5.49 -12.81
CA GLN A 153 14.96 6.53 -13.33
C GLN A 153 14.34 7.26 -14.54
N PHE A 154 13.83 6.54 -15.54
CA PHE A 154 13.17 7.15 -16.69
C PHE A 154 12.00 8.06 -16.25
N TYR A 155 11.11 7.53 -15.40
CA TYR A 155 9.97 8.29 -14.88
C TYR A 155 10.40 9.56 -14.16
N LYS A 156 11.34 9.45 -13.24
CA LYS A 156 11.83 10.59 -12.45
C LYS A 156 12.51 11.64 -13.33
N THR A 157 13.34 11.21 -14.27
CA THR A 157 14.02 12.13 -15.18
C THR A 157 13.00 12.88 -16.05
N HIS A 158 12.04 12.17 -16.66
CA HIS A 158 11.00 12.80 -17.46
C HIS A 158 10.14 13.78 -16.65
N LEU A 159 9.78 13.41 -15.43
CA LEU A 159 8.94 14.23 -14.57
C LEU A 159 9.69 15.46 -14.05
N PHE A 160 10.88 15.30 -13.47
CA PHE A 160 11.61 16.39 -12.81
C PHE A 160 12.35 17.29 -13.81
N ASP A 161 13.10 16.70 -14.75
CA ASP A 161 13.91 17.46 -15.70
C ASP A 161 13.10 17.89 -16.93
N GLY A 162 11.98 17.23 -17.21
CA GLY A 162 11.03 17.58 -18.27
C GLY A 162 9.89 18.46 -17.75
N ILE A 163 8.81 17.82 -17.31
CA ILE A 163 7.53 18.49 -17.01
C ILE A 163 7.67 19.55 -15.92
N PHE A 164 8.23 19.19 -14.78
CA PHE A 164 8.32 20.13 -13.63
C PHE A 164 9.21 21.32 -13.94
N LYS A 165 10.32 21.09 -14.64
CA LYS A 165 11.20 22.16 -15.07
C LYS A 165 10.52 23.08 -16.10
N GLN A 166 9.81 22.49 -17.06
CA GLN A 166 9.07 23.24 -18.08
C GLN A 166 8.01 24.16 -17.46
N TYR A 167 7.28 23.68 -16.46
CA TYR A 167 6.22 24.45 -15.82
C TYR A 167 6.66 25.16 -14.55
N GLN A 168 7.95 25.20 -14.25
CA GLN A 168 8.54 25.86 -13.06
C GLN A 168 7.91 25.38 -11.75
N ILE A 169 7.56 24.08 -11.69
CA ILE A 169 7.03 23.45 -10.50
C ILE A 169 8.20 23.13 -9.59
N ASP A 170 8.34 23.91 -8.51
CA ASP A 170 9.36 23.66 -7.49
C ASP A 170 8.75 22.89 -6.32
N PHE A 171 9.08 21.61 -6.26
CA PHE A 171 8.86 20.85 -5.03
C PHE A 171 10.03 21.14 -4.10
N LYS A 172 9.79 21.85 -3.00
CA LYS A 172 10.73 21.87 -1.88
C LYS A 172 11.08 20.41 -1.58
N LYS A 173 12.26 19.97 -2.06
CA LYS A 173 12.76 18.65 -1.67
C LYS A 173 12.68 18.64 -0.15
N PRO A 174 11.92 17.72 0.47
CA PRO A 174 12.07 17.56 1.91
C PRO A 174 13.56 17.43 2.12
N SER A 175 14.10 18.20 3.06
CA SER A 175 15.54 18.25 3.35
C SER A 175 16.03 16.91 3.92
N HIS A 176 15.87 15.85 3.16
CA HIS A 176 16.51 14.58 3.38
C HIS A 176 17.97 14.65 2.93
N ASN A 177 18.67 15.64 3.47
CA ASN A 177 20.08 15.51 3.72
C ASN A 177 20.30 14.56 4.91
N VAL A 178 19.57 13.47 4.95
CA VAL A 178 20.04 12.27 5.66
C VAL A 178 21.13 11.72 4.75
N THR A 179 22.33 12.17 5.02
CA THR A 179 23.53 11.76 4.33
C THR A 179 23.50 10.25 4.10
N ASP A 180 23.84 9.80 2.89
CA ASP A 180 24.00 8.38 2.49
C ASP A 180 24.72 7.51 3.52
N ARG A 181 25.54 8.10 4.39
CA ARG A 181 26.22 7.46 5.52
C ARG A 181 25.26 6.84 6.54
N PHE A 182 24.17 7.52 6.91
CA PHE A 182 23.17 6.95 7.84
C PHE A 182 22.35 5.83 7.22
N TYR A 183 22.07 5.90 5.94
CA TYR A 183 21.39 4.83 5.22
C TYR A 183 22.27 3.57 5.15
N THR A 184 23.54 3.76 4.80
CA THR A 184 24.51 2.66 4.74
C THR A 184 24.73 2.03 6.12
N LEU A 185 24.87 2.84 7.18
CA LEU A 185 24.99 2.37 8.56
C LEU A 185 23.75 1.61 9.03
N LYS A 186 22.54 2.07 8.69
CA LYS A 186 21.29 1.34 8.96
C LYS A 186 21.21 0.01 8.22
N LYS A 187 21.69 -0.05 6.98
CA LYS A 187 21.74 -1.29 6.19
C LYS A 187 22.73 -2.30 6.79
N ILE A 188 23.89 -1.85 7.21
CA ILE A 188 24.91 -2.68 7.89
C ILE A 188 24.38 -3.14 9.26
N ALA A 189 23.80 -2.25 10.05
CA ALA A 189 23.24 -2.61 11.36
C ALA A 189 22.11 -3.65 11.21
N LYS A 190 21.24 -3.52 10.21
CA LYS A 190 20.18 -4.53 9.92
C LYS A 190 20.75 -5.89 9.51
N SER A 191 21.92 -5.95 8.86
CA SER A 191 22.53 -7.22 8.46
C SER A 191 23.25 -7.95 9.60
N ILE A 192 23.62 -7.23 10.67
CA ILE A 192 24.37 -7.77 11.81
C ILE A 192 23.45 -8.09 13.00
N LEU A 193 22.36 -7.35 13.15
CA LEU A 193 21.42 -7.53 14.27
C LEU A 193 20.54 -8.77 14.08
N PRO A 194 20.30 -9.55 15.16
CA PRO A 194 19.33 -10.65 15.12
C PRO A 194 17.94 -10.19 14.62
N LYS A 195 17.27 -11.03 13.81
CA LYS A 195 15.96 -10.74 13.20
C LYS A 195 14.95 -10.19 14.25
N LYS A 196 14.91 -10.80 15.43
CA LYS A 196 14.03 -10.40 16.53
C LYS A 196 14.26 -8.97 17.02
N ILE A 197 15.51 -8.52 17.08
CA ILE A 197 15.85 -7.15 17.49
C ILE A 197 15.47 -6.15 16.39
N THR A 198 15.73 -6.49 15.13
CA THR A 198 15.34 -5.63 14.01
C THR A 198 13.83 -5.48 13.87
N GLU A 199 13.07 -6.53 14.17
CA GLU A 199 11.60 -6.50 14.21
C GLU A 199 11.09 -5.60 15.35
N GLN A 200 11.63 -5.72 16.54
CA GLN A 200 11.26 -4.86 17.68
C GLN A 200 11.53 -3.38 17.40
N ILE A 201 12.71 -3.06 16.82
CA ILE A 201 13.03 -1.69 16.41
C ILE A 201 12.03 -1.18 15.35
N GLN A 202 11.63 -2.03 14.40
CA GLN A 202 10.65 -1.66 13.40
C GLN A 202 9.25 -1.44 14.01
N ILE A 203 8.83 -2.31 14.91
CA ILE A 203 7.56 -2.16 15.63
C ILE A 203 7.56 -0.83 16.39
N GLN A 204 8.58 -0.57 17.18
CA GLN A 204 8.70 0.68 17.94
C GLN A 204 8.75 1.93 17.05
N HIS A 205 9.41 1.85 15.88
CA HIS A 205 9.42 2.93 14.91
C HIS A 205 8.01 3.18 14.31
N HIS A 206 7.26 2.13 14.03
CA HIS A 206 5.88 2.24 13.52
C HIS A 206 4.91 2.79 14.57
N HIS A 207 5.15 2.50 15.86
CA HIS A 207 4.33 3.01 16.97
C HIS A 207 4.66 4.46 17.38
N ASN A 208 5.62 5.10 16.72
CA ASN A 208 5.87 6.52 16.94
C ASN A 208 4.78 7.35 16.22
N LYS A 209 4.06 8.20 16.99
CA LYS A 209 3.00 9.07 16.44
C LYS A 209 3.43 9.91 15.24
N GLN A 210 4.71 10.32 15.16
CA GLN A 210 5.25 11.07 14.04
C GLN A 210 5.30 10.26 12.73
N ASN A 211 5.25 8.93 12.82
CA ASN A 211 5.30 8.03 11.66
C ASN A 211 3.92 7.45 11.32
N ASP A 212 2.92 7.67 12.16
CA ASP A 212 1.53 7.24 11.93
C ASP A 212 0.73 8.36 11.26
N VAL A 213 1.11 8.65 10.02
CA VAL A 213 0.53 9.75 9.22
C VAL A 213 -1.00 9.62 9.04
N ASN A 214 -1.50 8.39 9.07
CA ASN A 214 -2.92 8.08 8.84
C ASN A 214 -3.70 7.86 10.15
N ASN A 215 -3.11 8.15 11.29
CA ASN A 215 -3.70 7.89 12.62
C ASN A 215 -4.18 6.42 12.80
N SER A 216 -3.54 5.50 12.11
CA SER A 216 -3.95 4.09 12.04
C SER A 216 -3.81 3.37 13.38
N LEU A 217 -2.81 3.74 14.18
CA LEU A 217 -2.59 3.14 15.52
C LEU A 217 -3.74 3.46 16.45
N TYR A 218 -4.15 4.72 16.51
CA TYR A 218 -5.27 5.14 17.34
C TYR A 218 -6.56 4.43 16.95
N LEU A 219 -6.82 4.37 15.65
CA LEU A 219 -7.96 3.68 15.09
C LEU A 219 -7.99 2.21 15.51
N TYR A 220 -6.92 1.45 15.24
CA TYR A 220 -6.86 0.03 15.56
C TYR A 220 -6.80 -0.24 17.06
N GLU A 221 -6.16 0.59 17.84
CA GLU A 221 -6.16 0.48 19.31
C GLU A 221 -7.57 0.61 19.87
N ASN A 222 -8.36 1.57 19.42
CA ASN A 222 -9.74 1.75 19.82
C ASN A 222 -10.64 0.60 19.37
N ILE A 223 -10.48 0.13 18.14
CA ILE A 223 -11.25 -0.98 17.61
C ILE A 223 -10.92 -2.28 18.36
N PHE A 224 -9.64 -2.58 18.57
CA PHE A 224 -9.22 -3.75 19.34
C PHE A 224 -9.73 -3.70 20.78
N ASN A 225 -9.66 -2.56 21.43
CA ASN A 225 -10.17 -2.39 22.79
C ASN A 225 -11.69 -2.59 22.89
N LYS A 226 -12.44 -2.22 21.84
CA LYS A 226 -13.91 -2.34 21.83
C LYS A 226 -14.40 -3.71 21.33
N LEU A 227 -13.73 -4.30 20.35
CA LEU A 227 -14.19 -5.51 19.64
C LEU A 227 -13.41 -6.78 20.01
N VAL A 228 -12.16 -6.64 20.39
CA VAL A 228 -11.27 -7.76 20.73
C VAL A 228 -10.76 -7.55 22.15
N GLN A 229 -11.06 -8.48 23.05
CA GLN A 229 -10.74 -8.38 24.48
C GLN A 229 -9.24 -8.47 24.83
N LYS A 230 -8.34 -8.50 23.86
CA LYS A 230 -6.90 -8.59 24.06
C LYS A 230 -6.17 -7.54 23.21
N PRO A 231 -5.78 -6.42 23.79
CA PRO A 231 -4.98 -5.44 23.06
C PRO A 231 -3.53 -5.94 22.93
N THR A 232 -3.20 -6.54 21.81
CA THR A 232 -1.82 -6.90 21.43
C THR A 232 -1.29 -6.00 20.31
N VAL A 233 -1.94 -4.87 20.10
CA VAL A 233 -1.59 -3.90 19.04
C VAL A 233 -0.11 -3.50 19.10
N LYS A 234 0.46 -3.38 20.32
CA LYS A 234 1.87 -2.97 20.51
C LYS A 234 2.90 -3.99 20.01
N ASP A 235 2.48 -5.24 19.82
CA ASP A 235 3.36 -6.33 19.40
C ASP A 235 3.46 -6.47 17.88
N TYR A 236 2.66 -5.69 17.12
CA TYR A 236 2.56 -5.83 15.68
C TYR A 236 2.97 -4.57 14.92
N LYS A 237 3.46 -4.77 13.69
CA LYS A 237 3.56 -3.69 12.70
C LYS A 237 2.15 -3.28 12.26
N ILE A 238 1.95 -2.04 11.83
CA ILE A 238 0.63 -1.50 11.43
C ILE A 238 -0.10 -2.43 10.44
N ASN A 239 0.58 -2.90 9.39
CA ASN A 239 -0.03 -3.80 8.41
C ASN A 239 -0.45 -5.16 9.00
N ASN A 240 0.28 -5.66 10.01
CA ASN A 240 -0.06 -6.90 10.69
C ASN A 240 -1.24 -6.69 11.65
N ILE A 241 -1.33 -5.52 12.29
CA ILE A 241 -2.47 -5.14 13.12
C ILE A 241 -3.75 -5.19 12.27
N HIS A 242 -3.71 -4.60 11.08
CA HIS A 242 -4.82 -4.61 10.13
C HIS A 242 -5.25 -6.05 9.78
N ALA A 243 -4.29 -6.92 9.46
CA ALA A 243 -4.58 -8.32 9.16
C ALA A 243 -5.18 -9.07 10.35
N VAL A 244 -4.62 -8.90 11.55
CA VAL A 244 -5.13 -9.53 12.78
C VAL A 244 -6.54 -9.03 13.11
N PHE A 245 -6.78 -7.74 12.98
CA PHE A 245 -8.09 -7.14 13.17
C PHE A 245 -9.16 -7.80 12.29
N PHE A 246 -8.90 -7.92 10.98
CA PHE A 246 -9.85 -8.56 10.08
C PHE A 246 -10.05 -10.05 10.35
N LEU A 247 -9.01 -10.78 10.70
CA LEU A 247 -9.12 -12.19 11.08
C LEU A 247 -9.97 -12.40 12.34
N GLU A 248 -9.84 -11.53 13.31
CA GLU A 248 -10.60 -11.60 14.58
C GLU A 248 -12.08 -11.25 14.38
N ILE A 249 -12.40 -10.19 13.62
CA ILE A 249 -13.78 -9.87 13.28
C ILE A 249 -14.43 -11.05 12.55
N PHE A 250 -13.69 -11.61 11.63
CA PHE A 250 -14.18 -12.68 10.78
C PHE A 250 -14.46 -13.97 11.57
N SER A 251 -13.57 -14.33 12.48
CA SER A 251 -13.76 -15.51 13.33
C SER A 251 -15.01 -15.40 14.20
N LYS A 252 -15.35 -14.18 14.67
CA LYS A 252 -16.53 -13.93 15.47
C LYS A 252 -17.84 -13.97 14.69
N ASN A 253 -17.82 -13.58 13.41
CA ASN A 253 -19.01 -13.58 12.57
C ASN A 253 -19.36 -14.98 12.03
N ASN A 254 -18.44 -15.96 12.13
CA ASN A 254 -18.60 -17.33 11.68
C ASN A 254 -18.69 -18.35 12.83
N SER A 255 -18.69 -17.92 14.07
CA SER A 255 -18.92 -18.71 15.29
C SER A 255 -20.33 -18.47 15.81
#